data_d7738a8f0df13851bde6f29aa19953ae
#
_entry.id   d7738a8f0df13851bde6f29aa19953ae
#
_cell.length_a   1.000
_cell.length_b   1.000
_cell.length_c   1.000
_cell.angle_alpha   90.00
_cell.angle_beta   90.00
_cell.angle_gamma   90.00
#
_symmetry.space_group_name_H-M   'P 1'
#
loop_
_entity.id
_entity.type
_entity.pdbx_description
1 polymer ?
#
loop_
_entity_poly.entity_id
_entity_poly.type
_entity_poly.pdbx_seq_one_letter_code
_entity_poly.pdbx_strand_id
1 'polypeptide(L)'
;MAIYVAHVLLLAFYLASIHFLSQTFDAPHFIDRYNVAPLTSAPVEALIHGLILKYKPVNLDVLPLYVVLMACFPPVLWLMLRHRNAIMFASVLLYLAARQSGWNLPSYPSGVWYFNPLAWQLLFVLGA
;
A
#
# COMPACT_ATOMS: atom_id res chain seq x y z
N MET A 1 9.58 -9.76 5.65
CA MET A 1 8.98 -10.98 5.07
C MET A 1 7.58 -11.27 5.63
N ALA A 2 7.41 -11.42 6.94
CA ALA A 2 6.10 -11.78 7.53
C ALA A 2 4.94 -10.86 7.14
N ILE A 3 5.12 -9.55 7.13
CA ILE A 3 4.07 -8.58 6.75
C ILE A 3 3.68 -8.72 5.27
N TYR A 4 4.66 -8.96 4.39
CA TYR A 4 4.38 -9.19 2.97
C TYR A 4 3.61 -10.50 2.75
N VAL A 5 4.01 -11.58 3.43
CA VAL A 5 3.27 -12.86 3.40
C VAL A 5 1.84 -12.67 3.92
N ALA A 6 1.67 -11.97 5.03
CA ALA A 6 0.35 -11.62 5.57
C ALA A 6 -0.49 -10.82 4.56
N HIS A 7 0.11 -9.85 3.88
CA HIS A 7 -0.57 -9.08 2.82
C HIS A 7 -1.06 -9.99 1.69
N VAL A 8 -0.19 -10.88 1.18
CA VAL A 8 -0.56 -11.80 0.08
C VAL A 8 -1.68 -12.76 0.50
N LEU A 9 -1.59 -13.34 1.70
CA LEU A 9 -2.62 -14.23 2.23
C LEU A 9 -3.96 -13.52 2.44
N LEU A 10 -3.93 -12.32 3.02
CA LEU A 10 -5.13 -11.51 3.23
C LEU A 10 -5.73 -11.03 1.90
N LEU A 11 -4.90 -10.66 0.94
CA LEU A 11 -5.34 -10.31 -0.40
C LEU A 11 -6.09 -11.49 -1.05
N ALA A 12 -5.50 -12.68 -1.04
CA ALA A 12 -6.12 -13.89 -1.59
C ALA A 12 -7.43 -14.23 -0.88
N PHE A 13 -7.45 -14.21 0.46
CA PHE A 13 -8.63 -14.47 1.26
C PHE A 13 -9.74 -13.44 1.00
N TYR A 14 -9.39 -12.16 0.96
CA TYR A 14 -10.33 -11.08 0.73
C TYR A 14 -10.98 -11.18 -0.65
N LEU A 15 -10.18 -11.40 -1.70
CA LEU A 15 -10.68 -11.56 -3.07
C LEU A 15 -11.58 -12.78 -3.20
N ALA A 16 -11.19 -13.91 -2.61
CA ALA A 16 -12.01 -15.13 -2.59
C ALA A 16 -13.34 -14.89 -1.86
N SER A 17 -13.33 -14.19 -0.72
CA SER A 17 -14.52 -13.89 0.07
C SER A 17 -15.50 -12.99 -0.69
N ILE A 18 -15.01 -11.92 -1.31
CA ILE A 18 -15.86 -11.00 -2.09
C ILE A 18 -16.43 -11.70 -3.32
N HIS A 19 -15.62 -12.50 -4.01
CA HIS A 19 -16.10 -13.29 -5.15
C HIS A 19 -17.21 -14.28 -4.73
N PHE A 20 -16.99 -15.02 -3.64
CA PHE A 20 -17.99 -15.95 -3.11
C PHE A 20 -19.29 -15.24 -2.71
N LEU A 21 -19.19 -14.12 -2.00
CA LEU A 21 -20.35 -13.35 -1.57
C LEU A 21 -21.12 -12.78 -2.75
N SER A 22 -20.45 -12.26 -3.78
CA SER A 22 -21.10 -11.72 -4.97
C SER A 22 -21.89 -12.77 -5.74
N GLN A 23 -21.39 -13.99 -5.78
CA GLN A 23 -22.07 -15.14 -6.41
C GLN A 23 -23.24 -15.65 -5.57
N THR A 24 -23.05 -15.79 -4.25
CA THR A 24 -24.05 -16.39 -3.35
C THR A 24 -25.29 -15.51 -3.15
N PHE A 25 -25.08 -14.18 -3.10
CA PHE A 25 -26.16 -13.22 -2.81
C PHE A 25 -26.64 -12.45 -4.05
N ASP A 26 -26.18 -12.82 -5.24
CA ASP A 26 -26.50 -12.12 -6.51
C ASP A 26 -26.36 -10.60 -6.40
N ALA A 27 -25.28 -10.17 -5.78
CA ALA A 27 -25.03 -8.78 -5.43
C ALA A 27 -23.77 -8.22 -6.13
N PRO A 28 -23.83 -8.00 -7.47
CA PRO A 28 -22.67 -7.57 -8.26
C PRO A 28 -22.08 -6.23 -7.82
N HIS A 29 -22.83 -5.40 -7.11
CA HIS A 29 -22.34 -4.12 -6.58
C HIS A 29 -21.21 -4.26 -5.56
N PHE A 30 -21.01 -5.42 -4.95
CA PHE A 30 -19.84 -5.68 -4.10
C PHE A 30 -18.54 -5.64 -4.89
N ILE A 31 -18.54 -6.07 -6.14
CA ILE A 31 -17.36 -6.09 -7.01
C ILE A 31 -16.85 -4.68 -7.22
N ASP A 32 -17.74 -3.73 -7.53
CA ASP A 32 -17.36 -2.32 -7.75
C ASP A 32 -17.03 -1.60 -6.44
N ARG A 33 -17.85 -1.83 -5.40
CA ARG A 33 -17.70 -1.15 -4.11
C ARG A 33 -16.36 -1.46 -3.43
N TYR A 34 -15.87 -2.68 -3.58
CA TYR A 34 -14.61 -3.12 -2.95
C TYR A 34 -13.42 -3.14 -3.91
N ASN A 35 -13.57 -2.53 -5.10
CA ASN A 35 -12.52 -2.45 -6.13
C ASN A 35 -12.00 -3.83 -6.55
N VAL A 36 -12.88 -4.80 -6.71
CA VAL A 36 -12.56 -6.17 -7.15
C VAL A 36 -12.80 -6.36 -8.65
N ALA A 37 -13.40 -5.39 -9.32
CA ALA A 37 -13.66 -5.42 -10.77
C ALA A 37 -12.42 -5.75 -11.62
N PRO A 38 -11.19 -5.28 -11.32
CA PRO A 38 -10.00 -5.68 -12.07
C PRO A 38 -9.72 -7.18 -12.04
N LEU A 39 -10.11 -7.88 -10.96
CA LEU A 39 -9.94 -9.33 -10.85
C LEU A 39 -10.89 -10.10 -11.78
N THR A 40 -12.07 -9.55 -12.06
CA THR A 40 -13.04 -10.19 -12.94
C THR A 40 -12.74 -9.94 -14.42
N SER A 41 -12.20 -8.77 -14.75
CA SER A 41 -11.87 -8.36 -16.13
C SER A 41 -10.48 -8.83 -16.58
N ALA A 42 -9.48 -8.76 -15.71
CA ALA A 42 -8.09 -9.12 -15.99
C ALA A 42 -7.42 -9.77 -14.76
N PRO A 43 -7.78 -11.02 -14.40
CA PRO A 43 -7.37 -11.63 -13.14
C PRO A 43 -5.87 -11.79 -13.00
N VAL A 44 -5.17 -12.14 -14.07
CA VAL A 44 -3.70 -12.33 -14.04
C VAL A 44 -2.98 -11.00 -13.80
N GLU A 45 -3.39 -9.94 -14.49
CA GLU A 45 -2.82 -8.60 -14.29
C GLU A 45 -3.11 -8.07 -12.90
N ALA A 46 -4.34 -8.23 -12.41
CA ALA A 46 -4.72 -7.82 -11.06
C ALA A 46 -3.90 -8.54 -9.98
N LEU A 47 -3.65 -9.85 -10.14
CA LEU A 47 -2.80 -10.61 -9.23
C LEU A 47 -1.34 -10.15 -9.27
N ILE A 48 -0.77 -9.96 -10.46
CA ILE A 48 0.60 -9.44 -10.60
C ILE A 48 0.72 -8.06 -9.93
N HIS A 49 -0.22 -7.15 -10.20
CA HIS A 49 -0.24 -5.84 -9.56
C HIS A 49 -0.50 -5.90 -8.05
N GLY A 50 -1.23 -6.90 -7.57
CA GLY A 50 -1.38 -7.17 -6.14
C GLY A 50 -0.07 -7.59 -5.48
N LEU A 51 0.68 -8.50 -6.12
CA LEU A 51 1.99 -8.96 -5.62
C LEU A 51 3.04 -7.84 -5.58
N ILE A 52 3.02 -6.92 -6.55
CA ILE A 52 3.91 -5.74 -6.55
C ILE A 52 3.34 -4.54 -5.79
N LEU A 53 2.30 -4.74 -4.98
CA LEU A 53 1.65 -3.75 -4.11
C LEU A 53 1.00 -2.56 -4.84
N LYS A 54 0.80 -2.64 -6.15
CA LYS A 54 0.09 -1.62 -6.94
C LYS A 54 -1.42 -1.77 -6.89
N TYR A 55 -1.94 -3.00 -6.93
CA TYR A 55 -3.36 -3.29 -6.81
C TYR A 55 -3.71 -3.62 -5.35
N LYS A 56 -4.72 -2.94 -4.85
CA LYS A 56 -5.21 -3.10 -3.49
C LYS A 56 -6.73 -2.97 -3.48
N PRO A 57 -7.46 -3.99 -3.04
CA PRO A 57 -8.86 -3.83 -2.69
C PRO A 57 -9.05 -2.80 -1.57
N VAL A 58 -10.25 -2.25 -1.46
CA VAL A 58 -10.60 -1.33 -0.36
C VAL A 58 -10.31 -2.00 0.99
N ASN A 59 -9.76 -1.26 1.93
CA ASN A 59 -9.33 -1.69 3.27
C ASN A 59 -8.02 -2.50 3.37
N LEU A 60 -7.36 -2.86 2.26
CA LEU A 60 -6.04 -3.49 2.29
C LEU A 60 -4.87 -2.52 2.07
N ASP A 61 -5.10 -1.22 2.15
CA ASP A 61 -4.11 -0.18 1.84
C ASP A 61 -2.99 -0.05 2.90
N VAL A 62 -3.28 -0.42 4.14
CA VAL A 62 -2.35 -0.24 5.27
C VAL A 62 -1.18 -1.21 5.22
N LEU A 63 -1.41 -2.47 4.83
CA LEU A 63 -0.36 -3.48 4.78
C LEU A 63 0.74 -3.16 3.74
N PRO A 64 0.42 -2.78 2.49
CA PRO A 64 1.43 -2.31 1.54
C PRO A 64 2.25 -1.14 2.05
N LEU A 65 1.62 -0.19 2.75
CA LEU A 65 2.32 0.93 3.39
C LEU A 65 3.39 0.41 4.36
N TYR A 66 3.02 -0.48 5.27
CA TYR A 66 3.97 -1.06 6.23
C TYR A 66 5.06 -1.89 5.56
N VAL A 67 4.75 -2.64 4.50
CA VAL A 67 5.77 -3.38 3.73
C VAL A 67 6.84 -2.43 3.20
N VAL A 68 6.44 -1.33 2.57
CA VAL A 68 7.38 -0.34 2.01
C VAL A 68 8.19 0.35 3.12
N LEU A 69 7.52 0.83 4.18
CA LEU A 69 8.20 1.52 5.27
C LEU A 69 9.17 0.61 6.02
N MET A 70 8.78 -0.64 6.28
CA MET A 70 9.67 -1.60 6.95
C MET A 70 10.82 -2.07 6.06
N ALA A 71 10.64 -2.13 4.75
CA ALA A 71 11.72 -2.42 3.81
C ALA A 71 12.76 -1.28 3.77
N CYS A 72 12.29 -0.03 3.88
CA CYS A 72 13.15 1.15 3.91
C CYS A 72 13.76 1.42 5.30
N PHE A 73 13.25 0.80 6.36
CA PHE A 73 13.65 1.08 7.74
C PHE A 73 15.13 0.78 8.05
N PRO A 74 15.72 -0.37 7.65
CA PRO A 74 17.12 -0.66 7.96
C PRO A 74 18.11 0.39 7.43
N PRO A 75 18.06 0.82 6.16
CA PRO A 75 18.95 1.88 5.68
C PRO A 75 18.68 3.23 6.33
N VAL A 76 17.41 3.56 6.61
CA VAL A 76 17.06 4.80 7.31
C VAL A 76 17.62 4.80 8.73
N LEU A 77 17.46 3.71 9.48
CA LEU A 77 18.00 3.57 10.82
C LEU A 77 19.52 3.68 10.83
N TRP A 78 20.21 3.03 9.90
CA TRP A 78 21.66 3.11 9.76
C TRP A 78 22.13 4.54 9.51
N LEU A 79 21.44 5.30 8.66
CA LEU A 79 21.72 6.72 8.41
C LEU A 79 21.42 7.59 9.63
N MET A 80 20.34 7.31 10.36
CA MET A 80 19.97 8.04 11.58
C MET A 80 21.02 7.87 12.69
N LEU A 81 21.62 6.69 12.81
CA LEU A 81 22.71 6.45 13.77
C LEU A 81 23.97 7.31 13.47
N ARG A 82 24.15 7.71 12.21
CA ARG A 82 25.28 8.54 11.79
C ARG A 82 24.95 10.04 11.75
N HIS A 83 23.78 10.40 11.23
CA HIS A 83 23.40 11.77 10.92
C HIS A 83 21.94 12.06 11.29
N ARG A 84 21.60 11.88 12.56
CA ARG A 84 20.21 12.01 13.06
C ARG A 84 19.50 13.28 12.58
N ASN A 85 20.12 14.43 12.80
CA ASN A 85 19.50 15.73 12.47
C ASN A 85 19.30 15.90 10.96
N ALA A 86 20.26 15.44 10.15
CA ALA A 86 20.13 15.50 8.69
C ALA A 86 18.98 14.62 8.17
N ILE A 87 18.82 13.41 8.72
CA ILE A 87 17.73 12.50 8.32
C ILE A 87 16.38 13.03 8.79
N MET A 88 16.29 13.58 10.00
CA MET A 88 15.07 14.22 10.48
C MET A 88 14.66 15.38 9.57
N PHE A 89 15.61 16.24 9.21
CA PHE A 89 15.35 17.37 8.31
C PHE A 89 14.95 16.90 6.91
N ALA A 90 15.65 15.92 6.34
CA ALA A 90 15.32 15.33 5.05
C ALA A 90 13.92 14.70 5.05
N SER A 91 13.53 14.02 6.12
CA SER A 91 12.19 13.43 6.29
C SER A 91 11.09 14.50 6.31
N VAL A 92 11.30 15.59 7.01
CA VAL A 92 10.36 16.73 7.02
C VAL A 92 10.26 17.36 5.63
N LEU A 93 11.39 17.58 4.94
CA LEU A 93 11.39 18.10 3.57
C LEU A 93 10.64 17.17 2.60
N LEU A 94 10.87 15.87 2.70
CA LEU A 94 10.17 14.88 1.87
C LEU A 94 8.66 14.89 2.14
N TYR A 95 8.25 15.00 3.40
CA TYR A 95 6.85 15.15 3.78
C TYR A 95 6.22 16.41 3.15
N LEU A 96 6.87 17.55 3.27
CA LEU A 96 6.39 18.82 2.72
C LEU A 96 6.33 18.76 1.18
N ALA A 97 7.35 18.20 0.53
CA ALA A 97 7.38 18.02 -0.91
C ALA A 97 6.23 17.10 -1.38
N ALA A 98 6.03 15.96 -0.73
CA ALA A 98 4.94 15.05 -1.05
C ALA A 98 3.57 15.71 -0.89
N ARG A 99 3.41 16.54 0.14
CA ARG A 99 2.15 17.26 0.39
C ARG A 99 1.88 18.37 -0.61
N GLN A 100 2.90 19.14 -0.98
CA GLN A 100 2.74 20.28 -1.89
C GLN A 100 2.66 19.89 -3.35
N SER A 101 3.49 18.95 -3.79
CA SER A 101 3.54 18.49 -5.18
C SER A 101 2.58 17.34 -5.49
N GLY A 102 1.89 16.79 -4.49
CA GLY A 102 1.02 15.63 -4.66
C GLY A 102 1.76 14.34 -5.03
N TRP A 103 3.06 14.26 -4.74
CA TRP A 103 3.85 13.06 -4.98
C TRP A 103 3.31 11.87 -4.21
N ASN A 104 2.98 10.83 -4.93
CA ASN A 104 2.46 9.60 -4.37
C ASN A 104 2.76 8.42 -5.30
N LEU A 105 2.62 7.20 -4.80
CA LEU A 105 2.81 6.00 -5.60
C LEU A 105 1.56 5.72 -6.45
N PRO A 106 1.74 5.27 -7.71
CA PRO A 106 0.62 4.93 -8.58
C PRO A 106 -0.10 3.67 -8.08
N SER A 107 -1.42 3.64 -8.24
CA SER A 107 -2.28 2.50 -7.95
C SER A 107 -2.88 1.92 -9.23
N TYR A 108 -3.18 0.63 -9.23
CA TYR A 108 -3.86 -0.06 -10.33
C TYR A 108 -5.37 -0.20 -10.01
N PRO A 109 -6.29 -0.05 -10.97
CA PRO A 109 -6.07 0.24 -12.39
C PRO A 109 -5.78 1.72 -12.67
N SER A 110 -6.08 2.61 -11.75
CA SER A 110 -5.90 4.06 -11.89
C SER A 110 -5.77 4.74 -10.53
N GLY A 111 -5.22 5.96 -10.50
CA GLY A 111 -5.09 6.76 -9.31
C GLY A 111 -3.77 6.57 -8.57
N VAL A 112 -3.78 6.92 -7.30
CA VAL A 112 -2.61 6.90 -6.41
C VAL A 112 -2.93 6.17 -5.10
N TRP A 113 -1.91 5.85 -4.33
CA TRP A 113 -2.08 5.21 -3.04
C TRP A 113 -2.89 6.08 -2.09
N TYR A 114 -3.85 5.49 -1.38
CA TYR A 114 -4.63 6.18 -0.36
C TYR A 114 -3.73 6.64 0.79
N PHE A 115 -2.88 5.76 1.31
CA PHE A 115 -1.85 6.11 2.28
C PHE A 115 -0.52 6.36 1.56
N ASN A 116 -0.14 7.62 1.42
CA ASN A 116 1.09 8.02 0.75
C ASN A 116 2.33 7.69 1.60
N PRO A 117 3.18 6.71 1.20
CA PRO A 117 4.35 6.34 1.99
C PRO A 117 5.35 7.49 2.17
N LEU A 118 5.43 8.40 1.18
CA LEU A 118 6.32 9.58 1.24
C LEU A 118 5.91 10.57 2.33
N ALA A 119 4.61 10.63 2.65
CA ALA A 119 4.11 11.44 3.76
C ALA A 119 4.17 10.67 5.09
N TRP A 120 3.77 9.40 5.10
CA TRP A 120 3.71 8.58 6.32
C TRP A 120 5.09 8.20 6.88
N GLN A 121 6.15 8.22 6.05
CA GLN A 121 7.53 7.97 6.49
C GLN A 121 7.97 8.92 7.62
N LEU A 122 7.42 10.13 7.70
CA LEU A 122 7.76 11.08 8.76
C LEU A 122 7.41 10.52 10.14
N LEU A 123 6.24 9.89 10.30
CA LEU A 123 5.85 9.26 11.56
C LEU A 123 6.79 8.11 11.94
N PHE A 124 7.24 7.34 10.95
CA PHE A 124 8.22 6.27 11.14
C PHE A 124 9.57 6.79 11.62
N VAL A 125 10.06 7.86 10.99
CA VAL A 125 11.34 8.49 11.35
C VAL A 125 11.27 9.15 12.73
N LEU A 126 10.14 9.77 13.08
CA LEU A 126 9.92 10.35 14.40
C LEU A 126 9.85 9.30 15.52
N GLY A 127 9.32 8.11 15.20
CA GLY A 127 9.24 7.00 16.15
C GLY A 127 10.53 6.19 16.30
N ALA A 128 11.46 6.37 15.38
CA ALA A 128 12.75 5.68 15.42
C ALA A 128 13.78 6.43 16.27
#